data_6b6e484abc592993c735b5e6d007c013
#
_entry.id   6b6e484abc592993c735b5e6d007c013
#
_cell.length_a   1.000
_cell.length_b   1.000
_cell.length_c   1.000
_cell.angle_alpha   90.00
_cell.angle_beta   90.00
_cell.angle_gamma   90.00
#
_symmetry.space_group_name_H-M   'P 1'
#
loop_
_entity.id
_entity.type
_entity.pdbx_description
1 polymer ?
#
loop_
_entity_poly.entity_id
_entity_poly.type
_entity_poly.pdbx_seq_one_letter_code
_entity_poly.pdbx_strand_id
1 'polypeptide(L)'
;MGQRVIAPELQALYDKGAQVYSYSKLGTIHDCPYNAYLTYIEKREQCANVYSSLGTVVHDTLEGIIEGKNTEADIGPAIENGLDELDMLGIDFPKTRDGGNGIRDKWISNMRCMARDWVSPKGEYEVEKLLILKLRDDRYLQGYADLIRVLPDGRLQVLDIKTSSQFKDEDLLHYGRQLVAYTLALEQAGFKTAVPCWIMVKYCKITYETGFGKRAKPSEKVLDRCKVGYTLRSIVRSKMKAAGYDSEQIEIVT
;
A
#
# COMPACT_ATOMS: atom_id res chain seq x y z
N MET A 1 1.73 -24.04 8.09
CA MET A 1 0.62 -23.09 7.87
C MET A 1 -0.48 -23.37 8.91
N GLY A 2 -0.67 -22.47 9.87
CA GLY A 2 -1.80 -22.56 10.79
C GLY A 2 -3.11 -22.45 10.01
N GLN A 3 -4.10 -23.30 10.31
CA GLN A 3 -5.45 -23.14 9.78
C GLN A 3 -5.95 -21.76 10.23
N ARG A 4 -6.15 -20.83 9.29
CA ARG A 4 -6.84 -19.56 9.60
C ARG A 4 -8.22 -19.92 10.15
N VAL A 5 -8.49 -19.54 11.39
CA VAL A 5 -9.82 -19.71 11.99
C VAL A 5 -10.79 -18.86 11.17
N ILE A 6 -11.82 -19.51 10.62
CA ILE A 6 -12.85 -18.80 9.85
C ILE A 6 -13.65 -17.92 10.83
N ALA A 7 -13.83 -16.66 10.48
CA ALA A 7 -14.64 -15.75 11.30
C ALA A 7 -16.08 -16.29 11.46
N PRO A 8 -16.68 -16.18 12.65
CA PRO A 8 -18.01 -16.73 12.93
C PRO A 8 -19.08 -16.26 11.94
N GLU A 9 -18.99 -14.99 11.49
CA GLU A 9 -19.91 -14.39 10.52
C GLU A 9 -19.81 -15.08 9.16
N LEU A 10 -18.60 -15.45 8.71
CA LEU A 10 -18.39 -16.18 7.47
C LEU A 10 -18.85 -17.63 7.62
N GLN A 11 -18.57 -18.26 8.75
CA GLN A 11 -19.02 -19.62 9.01
C GLN A 11 -20.55 -19.71 8.94
N ALA A 12 -21.25 -18.76 9.54
CA ALA A 12 -22.71 -18.70 9.49
C ALA A 12 -23.29 -18.54 8.07
N LEU A 13 -22.54 -17.91 7.14
CA LEU A 13 -22.93 -17.83 5.73
C LEU A 13 -22.70 -19.17 5.03
N TYR A 14 -21.57 -19.83 5.26
CA TYR A 14 -21.27 -21.15 4.68
C TYR A 14 -22.26 -22.21 5.16
N ASP A 15 -22.65 -22.19 6.43
CA ASP A 15 -23.63 -23.14 7.01
C ASP A 15 -25.03 -22.98 6.37
N LYS A 16 -25.34 -21.79 5.85
CA LYS A 16 -26.56 -21.49 5.09
C LYS A 16 -26.45 -21.82 3.60
N GLY A 17 -25.29 -22.33 3.13
CA GLY A 17 -25.05 -22.64 1.73
C GLY A 17 -24.76 -21.39 0.87
N ALA A 18 -24.45 -20.24 1.49
CA ALA A 18 -24.16 -19.02 0.77
C ALA A 18 -22.83 -19.11 -0.05
N GLN A 19 -22.82 -18.47 -1.21
CA GLN A 19 -21.65 -18.35 -2.06
C GLN A 19 -20.84 -17.12 -1.64
N VAL A 20 -19.69 -17.34 -1.01
CA VAL A 20 -18.83 -16.27 -0.51
C VAL A 20 -17.55 -16.18 -1.35
N TYR A 21 -17.27 -15.01 -1.88
CA TYR A 21 -16.10 -14.72 -2.71
C TYR A 21 -15.24 -13.66 -2.03
N SER A 22 -13.92 -13.73 -2.22
CA SER A 22 -13.02 -12.61 -1.94
C SER A 22 -12.74 -11.83 -3.24
N TYR A 23 -12.39 -10.54 -3.11
CA TYR A 23 -12.01 -9.72 -4.25
C TYR A 23 -10.81 -10.33 -5.01
N SER A 24 -9.79 -10.77 -4.28
CA SER A 24 -8.61 -11.42 -4.87
C SER A 24 -8.96 -12.71 -5.61
N LYS A 25 -9.89 -13.53 -5.07
CA LYS A 25 -10.36 -14.74 -5.76
C LYS A 25 -11.06 -14.40 -7.09
N LEU A 26 -11.92 -13.37 -7.09
CA LEU A 26 -12.59 -12.93 -8.32
C LEU A 26 -11.57 -12.37 -9.32
N GLY A 27 -10.58 -11.60 -8.88
CA GLY A 27 -9.47 -11.13 -9.71
C GLY A 27 -8.71 -12.28 -10.35
N THR A 28 -8.29 -13.28 -9.57
CA THR A 28 -7.59 -14.46 -10.11
C THR A 28 -8.42 -15.20 -11.15
N ILE A 29 -9.74 -15.35 -10.93
CA ILE A 29 -10.64 -16.00 -11.90
C ILE A 29 -10.73 -15.18 -13.19
N HIS A 30 -10.80 -13.84 -13.07
CA HIS A 30 -10.89 -12.93 -14.20
C HIS A 30 -9.60 -12.92 -15.03
N ASP A 31 -8.47 -12.82 -14.37
CA ASP A 31 -7.17 -12.67 -15.01
C ASP A 31 -6.70 -13.99 -15.67
N CYS A 32 -6.89 -15.11 -14.99
CA CYS A 32 -6.53 -16.43 -15.51
C CYS A 32 -7.36 -17.54 -14.85
N PRO A 33 -8.44 -18.03 -15.51
CA PRO A 33 -9.28 -19.12 -14.99
C PRO A 33 -8.48 -20.40 -14.67
N TYR A 34 -7.44 -20.69 -15.45
CA TYR A 34 -6.57 -21.84 -15.19
C TYR A 34 -5.77 -21.69 -13.91
N ASN A 35 -5.20 -20.50 -13.66
CA ASN A 35 -4.54 -20.21 -12.38
C ASN A 35 -5.53 -20.30 -11.21
N ALA A 36 -6.76 -19.81 -11.38
CA ALA A 36 -7.80 -19.96 -10.36
C ALA A 36 -8.13 -21.43 -10.08
N TYR A 37 -8.21 -22.26 -11.10
CA TYR A 37 -8.41 -23.71 -10.95
C TYR A 37 -7.25 -24.33 -10.13
N LEU A 38 -6.00 -24.06 -10.50
CA LEU A 38 -4.83 -24.57 -9.78
C LEU A 38 -4.82 -24.11 -8.32
N THR A 39 -5.13 -22.83 -8.08
CA THR A 39 -5.06 -22.21 -6.74
C THR A 39 -6.20 -22.68 -5.83
N TYR A 40 -7.45 -22.64 -6.32
CA TYR A 40 -8.63 -22.80 -5.46
C TYR A 40 -9.28 -24.18 -5.51
N ILE A 41 -9.05 -24.93 -6.57
CA ILE A 41 -9.61 -26.29 -6.73
C ILE A 41 -8.53 -27.35 -6.44
N GLU A 42 -7.40 -27.31 -7.14
CA GLU A 42 -6.29 -28.22 -6.90
C GLU A 42 -5.47 -27.88 -5.65
N LYS A 43 -5.59 -26.65 -5.13
CA LYS A 43 -4.86 -26.14 -3.96
C LYS A 43 -3.36 -26.33 -4.08
N ARG A 44 -2.81 -26.12 -5.27
CA ARG A 44 -1.36 -26.17 -5.49
C ARG A 44 -0.67 -25.07 -4.69
N GLU A 45 0.45 -25.42 -4.09
CA GLU A 45 1.30 -24.43 -3.44
C GLU A 45 1.75 -23.38 -4.46
N GLN A 46 1.54 -22.12 -4.09
CA GLN A 46 2.04 -21.00 -4.88
C GLN A 46 3.47 -20.68 -4.45
N CYS A 47 4.34 -20.47 -5.44
CA CYS A 47 5.68 -19.97 -5.14
C CYS A 47 5.58 -18.59 -4.49
N ALA A 48 6.24 -18.44 -3.35
CA ALA A 48 6.40 -17.13 -2.74
C ALA A 48 7.13 -16.18 -3.72
N ASN A 49 6.69 -14.92 -3.77
CA ASN A 49 7.40 -13.92 -4.53
C ASN A 49 7.81 -12.77 -3.61
N VAL A 50 8.95 -12.17 -3.93
CA VAL A 50 9.58 -11.13 -3.13
C VAL A 50 8.64 -9.96 -2.78
N TYR A 51 7.79 -9.54 -3.71
CA TYR A 51 6.89 -8.39 -3.48
C TYR A 51 5.74 -8.73 -2.54
N SER A 52 5.18 -9.93 -2.66
CA SER A 52 4.12 -10.42 -1.76
C SER A 52 4.66 -10.59 -0.34
N SER A 53 5.80 -11.26 -0.19
CA SER A 53 6.40 -11.53 1.13
C SER A 53 6.79 -10.25 1.85
N LEU A 54 7.52 -9.36 1.17
CA LEU A 54 7.89 -8.06 1.76
C LEU A 54 6.70 -7.12 1.93
N GLY A 55 5.68 -7.24 1.08
CA GLY A 55 4.41 -6.54 1.25
C GLY A 55 3.76 -6.91 2.57
N THR A 56 3.64 -8.21 2.88
CA THR A 56 3.10 -8.70 4.15
C THR A 56 3.91 -8.17 5.34
N VAL A 57 5.24 -8.23 5.30
CA VAL A 57 6.09 -7.68 6.38
C VAL A 57 5.80 -6.21 6.66
N VAL A 58 5.65 -5.39 5.61
CA VAL A 58 5.34 -3.96 5.76
C VAL A 58 3.93 -3.76 6.31
N HIS A 59 2.92 -4.48 5.80
CA HIS A 59 1.54 -4.39 6.30
C HIS A 59 1.49 -4.76 7.77
N ASP A 60 1.95 -5.96 8.16
CA ASP A 60 1.91 -6.44 9.54
C ASP A 60 2.62 -5.48 10.52
N THR A 61 3.75 -4.89 10.08
CA THR A 61 4.49 -3.93 10.91
C THR A 61 3.71 -2.62 11.10
N LEU A 62 3.18 -2.04 10.02
CA LEU A 62 2.45 -0.77 10.09
C LEU A 62 1.11 -0.92 10.83
N GLU A 63 0.42 -2.01 10.62
CA GLU A 63 -0.81 -2.37 11.35
C GLU A 63 -0.51 -2.55 12.84
N GLY A 64 0.57 -3.29 13.16
CA GLY A 64 1.01 -3.46 14.54
C GLY A 64 1.38 -2.15 15.25
N ILE A 65 1.92 -1.16 14.53
CA ILE A 65 2.18 0.19 15.09
C ILE A 65 0.86 0.90 15.41
N ILE A 66 -0.11 0.82 14.52
CA ILE A 66 -1.44 1.44 14.72
C ILE A 66 -2.17 0.80 15.90
N GLU A 67 -2.04 -0.51 16.09
CA GLU A 67 -2.59 -1.24 17.23
C GLU A 67 -1.78 -1.05 18.54
N GLY A 68 -0.62 -0.38 18.47
CA GLY A 68 0.26 -0.19 19.64
C GLY A 68 1.08 -1.43 20.03
N LYS A 69 1.19 -2.43 19.16
CA LYS A 69 2.00 -3.65 19.34
C LYS A 69 3.46 -3.41 18.98
N ASN A 70 3.72 -2.52 18.03
CA ASN A 70 5.02 -2.14 17.50
C ASN A 70 5.20 -0.62 17.61
N THR A 71 6.41 -0.16 17.33
CA THR A 71 6.79 1.27 17.25
C THR A 71 7.36 1.61 15.87
N GLU A 72 7.49 2.88 15.53
CA GLU A 72 8.12 3.30 14.27
C GLU A 72 9.57 2.81 14.16
N ALA A 73 10.26 2.59 15.29
CA ALA A 73 11.63 2.07 15.30
C ALA A 73 11.72 0.62 14.80
N ASP A 74 10.62 -0.13 14.83
CA ASP A 74 10.59 -1.53 14.41
C ASP A 74 10.49 -1.70 12.88
N ILE A 75 10.14 -0.64 12.14
CA ILE A 75 9.95 -0.71 10.68
C ILE A 75 11.24 -1.13 9.97
N GLY A 76 12.36 -0.48 10.27
CA GLY A 76 13.65 -0.80 9.67
C GLY A 76 14.07 -2.25 9.91
N PRO A 77 14.17 -2.68 11.18
CA PRO A 77 14.48 -4.06 11.53
C PRO A 77 13.55 -5.10 10.89
N ALA A 78 12.24 -4.87 10.85
CA ALA A 78 11.29 -5.79 10.23
C ALA A 78 11.58 -5.98 8.72
N ILE A 79 11.87 -4.90 8.00
CA ILE A 79 12.22 -4.94 6.59
C ILE A 79 13.54 -5.68 6.34
N GLU A 80 14.58 -5.40 7.13
CA GLU A 80 15.88 -6.08 6.98
C GLU A 80 15.73 -7.58 7.30
N ASN A 81 15.03 -7.96 8.36
CA ASN A 81 14.75 -9.36 8.67
C ASN A 81 13.99 -10.08 7.54
N GLY A 82 12.99 -9.41 6.95
CA GLY A 82 12.25 -9.95 5.80
C GLY A 82 13.13 -10.15 4.56
N LEU A 83 14.08 -9.25 4.32
CA LEU A 83 15.07 -9.39 3.24
C LEU A 83 16.02 -10.56 3.50
N ASP A 84 16.53 -10.70 4.73
CA ASP A 84 17.43 -11.80 5.10
C ASP A 84 16.72 -13.16 4.99
N GLU A 85 15.46 -13.25 5.40
CA GLU A 85 14.66 -14.48 5.25
C GLU A 85 14.50 -14.88 3.78
N LEU A 86 14.20 -13.91 2.89
CA LEU A 86 14.07 -14.17 1.47
C LEU A 86 15.40 -14.58 0.83
N ASP A 87 16.49 -13.94 1.22
CA ASP A 87 17.84 -14.31 0.77
C ASP A 87 18.21 -15.74 1.20
N MET A 88 17.87 -16.18 2.42
CA MET A 88 18.04 -17.55 2.88
C MET A 88 17.20 -18.56 2.08
N LEU A 89 16.00 -18.15 1.64
CA LEU A 89 15.11 -18.99 0.83
C LEU A 89 15.47 -18.96 -0.67
N GLY A 90 16.43 -18.16 -1.09
CA GLY A 90 16.81 -17.98 -2.49
C GLY A 90 15.75 -17.26 -3.33
N ILE A 91 14.89 -16.46 -2.69
CA ILE A 91 13.83 -15.70 -3.35
C ILE A 91 14.35 -14.28 -3.59
N ASP A 92 14.61 -13.96 -4.85
CA ASP A 92 15.28 -12.71 -5.23
C ASP A 92 14.36 -11.79 -6.04
N PHE A 93 14.72 -10.50 -6.07
CA PHE A 93 14.08 -9.54 -6.96
C PHE A 93 14.41 -9.86 -8.43
N PRO A 94 13.50 -9.54 -9.36
CA PRO A 94 13.84 -9.61 -10.77
C PRO A 94 15.06 -8.74 -11.08
N LYS A 95 15.93 -9.24 -11.95
CA LYS A 95 17.09 -8.47 -12.43
C LYS A 95 16.63 -7.42 -13.46
N THR A 96 17.37 -6.33 -13.53
CA THR A 96 17.23 -5.35 -14.61
C THR A 96 17.67 -5.95 -15.96
N ARG A 97 17.35 -5.29 -17.08
CA ARG A 97 17.70 -5.80 -18.43
C ARG A 97 19.20 -6.02 -18.63
N ASP A 98 20.02 -5.28 -17.94
CA ASP A 98 21.48 -5.40 -17.90
C ASP A 98 22.00 -6.43 -16.88
N GLY A 99 21.11 -7.15 -16.22
CA GLY A 99 21.45 -8.15 -15.22
C GLY A 99 21.74 -7.62 -13.81
N GLY A 100 21.60 -6.29 -13.59
CA GLY A 100 21.89 -5.64 -12.32
C GLY A 100 20.79 -5.78 -11.26
N ASN A 101 21.08 -5.30 -10.04
CA ASN A 101 20.20 -5.32 -8.88
C ASN A 101 19.36 -4.04 -8.71
N GLY A 102 19.30 -3.17 -9.71
CA GLY A 102 18.68 -1.84 -9.61
C GLY A 102 17.21 -1.85 -9.13
N ILE A 103 16.47 -2.94 -9.36
CA ILE A 103 15.09 -3.09 -8.84
C ILE A 103 15.10 -3.29 -7.31
N ARG A 104 15.94 -4.21 -6.81
CA ARG A 104 16.14 -4.45 -5.38
C ARG A 104 16.65 -3.18 -4.68
N ASP A 105 17.70 -2.58 -5.22
CA ASP A 105 18.33 -1.39 -4.62
C ASP A 105 17.36 -0.22 -4.51
N LYS A 106 16.55 -0.01 -5.54
CA LYS A 106 15.50 1.01 -5.54
C LYS A 106 14.42 0.70 -4.50
N TRP A 107 14.00 -0.56 -4.39
CA TRP A 107 12.98 -0.96 -3.42
C TRP A 107 13.49 -0.73 -1.99
N ILE A 108 14.69 -1.23 -1.68
CA ILE A 108 15.34 -1.06 -0.37
C ILE A 108 15.51 0.42 -0.02
N SER A 109 16.01 1.22 -0.97
CA SER A 109 16.20 2.66 -0.74
C SER A 109 14.89 3.38 -0.41
N ASN A 110 13.78 3.03 -1.07
CA ASN A 110 12.46 3.59 -0.73
C ASN A 110 11.99 3.15 0.65
N MET A 111 12.19 1.88 1.01
CA MET A 111 11.77 1.36 2.32
C MET A 111 12.60 1.95 3.47
N ARG A 112 13.90 2.12 3.29
CA ARG A 112 14.75 2.80 4.28
C ARG A 112 14.33 4.26 4.48
N CYS A 113 14.02 4.97 3.39
CA CYS A 113 13.46 6.32 3.51
C CYS A 113 12.09 6.30 4.21
N MET A 114 11.23 5.32 3.90
CA MET A 114 9.94 5.18 4.56
C MET A 114 10.11 4.90 6.05
N ALA A 115 10.97 3.97 6.44
CA ALA A 115 11.23 3.64 7.84
C ALA A 115 11.74 4.85 8.65
N ARG A 116 12.60 5.67 8.04
CA ARG A 116 13.11 6.91 8.68
C ARG A 116 12.04 7.99 8.81
N ASP A 117 11.20 8.14 7.80
CA ASP A 117 10.32 9.30 7.65
C ASP A 117 8.86 8.96 7.97
N TRP A 118 8.56 7.71 8.40
CA TRP A 118 7.21 7.32 8.74
C TRP A 118 6.75 8.04 10.00
N VAL A 119 5.58 8.59 9.92
CA VAL A 119 4.85 9.13 11.07
C VAL A 119 3.49 8.48 11.06
N SER A 120 3.17 7.77 12.12
CA SER A 120 1.88 7.10 12.25
C SER A 120 0.75 8.12 12.21
N PRO A 121 -0.25 7.89 11.37
CA PRO A 121 -1.38 8.79 11.27
C PRO A 121 -2.15 8.78 12.60
N LYS A 122 -2.41 9.97 13.16
CA LYS A 122 -3.19 10.11 14.38
C LYS A 122 -4.68 9.90 14.09
N GLY A 123 -5.37 9.25 15.02
CA GLY A 123 -6.81 9.01 14.91
C GLY A 123 -7.22 7.68 15.51
N GLU A 124 -8.48 7.36 15.34
CA GLU A 124 -9.05 6.08 15.70
C GLU A 124 -9.12 5.20 14.47
N TYR A 125 -8.64 3.95 14.59
CA TYR A 125 -8.55 3.00 13.50
C TYR A 125 -9.04 1.63 13.94
N GLU A 126 -9.72 0.93 13.05
CA GLU A 126 -9.89 -0.52 13.11
C GLU A 126 -8.92 -1.15 12.10
N VAL A 127 -8.19 -2.17 12.52
CA VAL A 127 -7.15 -2.87 11.73
C VAL A 127 -7.69 -4.23 11.31
N GLU A 128 -7.35 -4.68 10.08
CA GLU A 128 -7.76 -5.98 9.52
C GLU A 128 -9.26 -6.30 9.70
N LYS A 129 -10.12 -5.30 9.50
CA LYS A 129 -11.57 -5.46 9.69
C LYS A 129 -12.18 -6.32 8.60
N LEU A 130 -12.82 -7.43 9.00
CA LEU A 130 -13.65 -8.21 8.11
C LEU A 130 -14.86 -7.38 7.63
N LEU A 131 -15.03 -7.30 6.32
CA LEU A 131 -16.15 -6.66 5.65
C LEU A 131 -16.88 -7.70 4.79
N ILE A 132 -18.20 -7.69 4.87
CA ILE A 132 -19.09 -8.58 4.12
C ILE A 132 -20.10 -7.74 3.38
N LEU A 133 -20.05 -7.80 2.05
CA LEU A 133 -21.01 -7.14 1.16
C LEU A 133 -21.95 -8.20 0.59
N LYS A 134 -23.25 -8.07 0.87
CA LYS A 134 -24.25 -8.86 0.19
C LYS A 134 -24.48 -8.32 -1.22
N LEU A 135 -24.24 -9.13 -2.23
CA LEU A 135 -24.41 -8.75 -3.63
C LEU A 135 -25.87 -8.94 -4.09
N ARG A 136 -26.35 -10.16 -4.01
CA ARG A 136 -27.74 -10.55 -4.31
C ARG A 136 -27.98 -11.97 -3.82
N ASP A 137 -29.24 -12.32 -3.57
CA ASP A 137 -29.68 -13.66 -3.16
C ASP A 137 -28.81 -14.23 -2.05
N ASP A 138 -28.10 -15.32 -2.33
CA ASP A 138 -27.16 -16.03 -1.44
C ASP A 138 -25.67 -15.71 -1.74
N ARG A 139 -25.38 -14.65 -2.49
CA ARG A 139 -24.02 -14.28 -2.93
C ARG A 139 -23.45 -13.12 -2.15
N TYR A 140 -22.25 -13.31 -1.64
CA TYR A 140 -21.55 -12.35 -0.80
C TYR A 140 -20.12 -12.14 -1.30
N LEU A 141 -19.64 -10.91 -1.16
CA LEU A 141 -18.23 -10.58 -1.27
C LEU A 141 -17.69 -10.31 0.13
N GLN A 142 -16.56 -10.90 0.45
CA GLN A 142 -15.87 -10.68 1.71
C GLN A 142 -14.44 -10.21 1.50
N GLY A 143 -13.87 -9.52 2.47
CA GLY A 143 -12.45 -9.20 2.53
C GLY A 143 -12.12 -8.50 3.84
N TYR A 144 -10.83 -8.38 4.06
CA TYR A 144 -10.30 -7.65 5.20
C TYR A 144 -9.80 -6.30 4.68
N ALA A 145 -10.27 -5.22 5.27
CA ALA A 145 -9.72 -3.89 5.04
C ALA A 145 -8.51 -3.71 5.94
N ASP A 146 -7.38 -3.30 5.38
CA ASP A 146 -6.15 -3.09 6.15
C ASP A 146 -6.43 -2.12 7.31
N LEU A 147 -7.05 -0.98 6.99
CA LEU A 147 -7.42 0.03 7.98
C LEU A 147 -8.80 0.64 7.68
N ILE A 148 -9.57 0.86 8.73
CA ILE A 148 -10.75 1.72 8.69
C ILE A 148 -10.53 2.88 9.67
N ARG A 149 -10.46 4.09 9.14
CA ARG A 149 -10.29 5.32 9.92
C ARG A 149 -11.63 5.91 10.30
N VAL A 150 -11.79 6.28 11.58
CA VAL A 150 -12.89 7.12 12.02
C VAL A 150 -12.53 8.58 11.84
N LEU A 151 -13.29 9.31 11.03
CA LEU A 151 -13.09 10.74 10.78
C LEU A 151 -13.76 11.57 11.89
N PRO A 152 -13.32 12.83 12.11
CA PRO A 152 -13.89 13.71 13.14
C PRO A 152 -15.40 13.98 13.01
N ASP A 153 -15.95 13.83 11.81
CA ASP A 153 -17.38 13.95 11.53
C ASP A 153 -18.15 12.63 11.65
N GLY A 154 -17.50 11.56 12.13
CA GLY A 154 -18.07 10.24 12.37
C GLY A 154 -18.19 9.38 11.12
N ARG A 155 -17.73 9.84 9.94
CA ARG A 155 -17.66 8.98 8.75
C ARG A 155 -16.50 7.99 8.85
N LEU A 156 -16.70 6.82 8.24
CA LEU A 156 -15.66 5.80 8.12
C LEU A 156 -14.94 5.93 6.78
N GLN A 157 -13.63 5.81 6.80
CA GLN A 157 -12.80 5.85 5.60
C GLN A 157 -12.00 4.56 5.48
N VAL A 158 -12.19 3.83 4.40
CA VAL A 158 -11.38 2.64 4.07
C VAL A 158 -10.01 3.08 3.55
N LEU A 159 -8.97 2.56 4.14
CA LEU A 159 -7.58 2.78 3.73
C LEU A 159 -6.93 1.43 3.44
N ASP A 160 -6.14 1.38 2.38
CA ASP A 160 -5.44 0.18 1.94
C ASP A 160 -3.96 0.52 1.74
N ILE A 161 -3.09 -0.22 2.41
CA ILE A 161 -1.64 0.00 2.40
C ILE A 161 -1.06 -0.66 1.14
N LYS A 162 -0.23 0.05 0.40
CA LYS A 162 0.38 -0.46 -0.83
C LYS A 162 1.89 -0.25 -0.87
N THR A 163 2.59 -1.36 -1.04
CA THR A 163 4.05 -1.40 -1.30
C THR A 163 4.38 -1.48 -2.79
N SER A 164 3.35 -1.51 -3.66
CA SER A 164 3.47 -1.59 -5.11
C SER A 164 4.05 -0.32 -5.75
N SER A 165 4.24 -0.34 -7.05
CA SER A 165 4.57 0.84 -7.85
C SER A 165 3.41 1.82 -7.90
N GLN A 166 3.69 3.08 -8.26
CA GLN A 166 2.64 4.09 -8.47
C GLN A 166 1.64 3.58 -9.49
N PHE A 167 0.36 3.72 -9.19
CA PHE A 167 -0.71 3.35 -10.10
C PHE A 167 -0.78 4.31 -11.28
N LYS A 168 -0.98 3.77 -12.47
CA LYS A 168 -1.37 4.51 -13.66
C LYS A 168 -2.90 4.62 -13.69
N ASP A 169 -3.42 5.49 -14.54
CA ASP A 169 -4.89 5.69 -14.65
C ASP A 169 -5.65 4.38 -14.95
N GLU A 170 -5.08 3.49 -15.75
CA GLU A 170 -5.64 2.16 -16.05
C GLU A 170 -5.68 1.24 -14.81
N ASP A 171 -4.70 1.37 -13.92
CA ASP A 171 -4.60 0.60 -12.69
C ASP A 171 -5.64 1.06 -11.64
N LEU A 172 -6.01 2.35 -11.65
CA LEU A 172 -6.93 2.93 -10.68
C LEU A 172 -8.30 2.25 -10.70
N LEU A 173 -8.82 1.88 -11.88
CA LEU A 173 -10.07 1.15 -11.98
C LEU A 173 -9.95 -0.28 -11.43
N HIS A 174 -8.83 -0.94 -11.67
CA HIS A 174 -8.62 -2.32 -11.21
C HIS A 174 -8.51 -2.36 -9.68
N TYR A 175 -7.59 -1.61 -9.08
CA TYR A 175 -7.38 -1.61 -7.64
C TYR A 175 -8.47 -0.85 -6.87
N GLY A 176 -9.07 0.17 -7.48
CA GLY A 176 -10.13 0.95 -6.87
C GLY A 176 -11.42 0.16 -6.59
N ARG A 177 -11.72 -0.86 -7.39
CA ARG A 177 -12.90 -1.70 -7.20
C ARG A 177 -12.91 -2.40 -5.84
N GLN A 178 -11.75 -2.82 -5.33
CA GLN A 178 -11.64 -3.42 -4.00
C GLN A 178 -12.07 -2.44 -2.92
N LEU A 179 -11.53 -1.22 -2.95
CA LEU A 179 -11.86 -0.17 -2.00
C LEU A 179 -13.34 0.24 -2.06
N VAL A 180 -13.89 0.33 -3.28
CA VAL A 180 -15.32 0.60 -3.47
C VAL A 180 -16.17 -0.50 -2.87
N ALA A 181 -15.83 -1.77 -3.09
CA ALA A 181 -16.57 -2.90 -2.52
C ALA A 181 -16.57 -2.87 -0.99
N TYR A 182 -15.42 -2.53 -0.38
CA TYR A 182 -15.32 -2.39 1.07
C TYR A 182 -16.12 -1.20 1.60
N THR A 183 -16.10 -0.09 0.89
CA THR A 183 -16.93 1.09 1.21
C THR A 183 -18.42 0.75 1.16
N LEU A 184 -18.86 0.06 0.10
CA LEU A 184 -20.25 -0.40 -0.02
C LEU A 184 -20.67 -1.39 1.07
N ALA A 185 -19.74 -2.24 1.55
CA ALA A 185 -20.03 -3.13 2.68
C ALA A 185 -20.30 -2.34 3.97
N LEU A 186 -19.54 -1.29 4.23
CA LEU A 186 -19.78 -0.39 5.37
C LEU A 186 -21.12 0.37 5.23
N GLU A 187 -21.42 0.87 4.03
CA GLU A 187 -22.69 1.57 3.76
C GLU A 187 -23.89 0.63 3.91
N GLN A 188 -23.77 -0.61 3.44
CA GLN A 188 -24.81 -1.63 3.61
C GLN A 188 -25.03 -1.98 5.09
N ALA A 189 -23.98 -1.89 5.92
CA ALA A 189 -24.05 -2.04 7.36
C ALA A 189 -24.60 -0.79 8.09
N GLY A 190 -24.94 0.29 7.37
CA GLY A 190 -25.55 1.50 7.90
C GLY A 190 -24.58 2.61 8.28
N PHE A 191 -23.30 2.47 7.98
CA PHE A 191 -22.31 3.51 8.25
C PHE A 191 -22.28 4.57 7.13
N LYS A 192 -21.98 5.81 7.50
CA LYS A 192 -21.62 6.86 6.53
C LYS A 192 -20.16 6.75 6.21
N THR A 193 -19.82 6.84 4.94
CA THR A 193 -18.45 6.66 4.48
C THR A 193 -17.87 7.94 3.86
N ALA A 194 -16.55 7.99 3.81
CA ALA A 194 -15.78 8.97 3.06
C ALA A 194 -15.09 8.29 1.88
N VAL A 195 -14.53 9.08 0.98
CA VAL A 195 -13.78 8.57 -0.18
C VAL A 195 -12.63 7.68 0.31
N PRO A 196 -12.57 6.41 -0.13
CA PRO A 196 -11.50 5.51 0.25
C PRO A 196 -10.17 5.94 -0.36
N CYS A 197 -9.05 5.54 0.26
CA CYS A 197 -7.73 5.95 -0.15
C CYS A 197 -6.71 4.82 -0.09
N TRP A 198 -5.65 4.93 -0.89
CA TRP A 198 -4.44 4.12 -0.73
C TRP A 198 -3.36 4.86 0.05
N ILE A 199 -2.66 4.13 0.90
CA ILE A 199 -1.44 4.58 1.55
C ILE A 199 -0.25 4.01 0.76
N MET A 200 0.28 4.79 -0.17
CA MET A 200 1.40 4.38 -1.04
C MET A 200 2.72 4.58 -0.33
N VAL A 201 3.21 3.58 0.39
CA VAL A 201 4.36 3.71 1.32
C VAL A 201 5.69 4.08 0.65
N LYS A 202 5.91 3.71 -0.62
CA LYS A 202 7.13 4.05 -1.37
C LYS A 202 7.15 5.48 -1.92
N TYR A 203 6.02 6.18 -1.89
CA TYR A 203 5.89 7.47 -2.53
C TYR A 203 5.59 8.57 -1.52
N CYS A 204 5.91 9.77 -1.91
CA CYS A 204 5.45 10.97 -1.24
C CYS A 204 5.10 12.04 -2.27
N LYS A 205 4.27 12.96 -1.84
CA LYS A 205 3.92 14.16 -2.58
C LYS A 205 4.70 15.32 -2.00
N ILE A 206 5.44 16.00 -2.85
CA ILE A 206 6.10 17.26 -2.49
C ILE A 206 5.34 18.43 -3.11
N THR A 207 5.17 19.49 -2.34
CA THR A 207 4.59 20.75 -2.79
C THR A 207 5.69 21.81 -2.78
N TYR A 208 5.83 22.54 -3.87
CA TYR A 208 6.84 23.58 -4.01
C TYR A 208 6.34 24.69 -4.92
N GLU A 209 6.97 25.83 -4.88
CA GLU A 209 6.65 26.92 -5.79
C GLU A 209 7.57 26.91 -7.01
N THR A 210 6.99 27.05 -8.19
CA THR A 210 7.71 27.34 -9.44
C THR A 210 7.69 28.84 -9.73
N GLY A 211 8.73 29.34 -10.39
CA GLY A 211 8.86 30.76 -10.71
C GLY A 211 9.33 31.62 -9.53
N PHE A 212 9.30 32.95 -9.71
CA PHE A 212 9.81 33.93 -8.76
C PHE A 212 8.84 35.10 -8.53
N GLY A 213 8.81 35.59 -7.31
CA GLY A 213 8.04 36.76 -6.92
C GLY A 213 6.57 36.68 -7.34
N LYS A 214 6.03 37.68 -8.03
CA LYS A 214 4.62 37.69 -8.47
C LYS A 214 4.25 36.61 -9.49
N ARG A 215 5.23 35.88 -10.05
CA ARG A 215 5.03 34.76 -10.98
C ARG A 215 5.16 33.40 -10.29
N ALA A 216 5.35 33.35 -8.98
CA ALA A 216 5.40 32.12 -8.23
C ALA A 216 4.05 31.41 -8.31
N LYS A 217 4.07 30.12 -8.63
CA LYS A 217 2.87 29.27 -8.71
C LYS A 217 3.12 28.00 -7.91
N PRO A 218 2.14 27.56 -7.12
CA PRO A 218 2.24 26.27 -6.45
C PRO A 218 2.32 25.14 -7.48
N SER A 219 3.13 24.17 -7.21
CA SER A 219 3.31 22.97 -8.01
C SER A 219 3.43 21.77 -7.09
N GLU A 220 2.96 20.62 -7.56
CA GLU A 220 3.00 19.37 -6.82
C GLU A 220 3.67 18.29 -7.65
N LYS A 221 4.37 17.39 -6.99
CA LYS A 221 4.97 16.23 -7.64
C LYS A 221 4.92 15.03 -6.72
N VAL A 222 4.44 13.90 -7.25
CA VAL A 222 4.53 12.59 -6.61
C VAL A 222 5.79 11.89 -7.12
N LEU A 223 6.60 11.37 -6.21
CA LEU A 223 7.86 10.71 -6.55
C LEU A 223 8.26 9.65 -5.52
N ASP A 224 9.17 8.77 -5.92
CA ASP A 224 9.80 7.81 -4.99
C ASP A 224 10.43 8.55 -3.80
N ARG A 225 10.25 8.05 -2.59
CA ARG A 225 10.82 8.67 -1.37
C ARG A 225 12.32 8.84 -1.45
N CYS A 226 13.04 7.85 -1.99
CA CYS A 226 14.50 7.93 -2.14
C CYS A 226 14.97 9.05 -3.10
N LYS A 227 14.08 9.62 -3.91
CA LYS A 227 14.40 10.71 -4.84
C LYS A 227 14.09 12.10 -4.30
N VAL A 228 13.46 12.22 -3.14
CA VAL A 228 13.02 13.51 -2.56
C VAL A 228 14.19 14.45 -2.38
N GLY A 229 15.23 14.04 -1.67
CA GLY A 229 16.39 14.89 -1.38
C GLY A 229 17.08 15.40 -2.67
N TYR A 230 17.28 14.53 -3.65
CA TYR A 230 17.84 14.93 -4.95
C TYR A 230 16.95 15.94 -5.68
N THR A 231 15.62 15.68 -5.71
CA THR A 231 14.66 16.54 -6.40
C THR A 231 14.57 17.90 -5.73
N LEU A 232 14.51 17.98 -4.41
CA LEU A 232 14.47 19.25 -3.68
C LEU A 232 15.76 20.04 -3.89
N ARG A 233 16.94 19.42 -3.81
CA ARG A 233 18.21 20.08 -4.13
C ARG A 233 18.22 20.66 -5.55
N SER A 234 17.71 19.91 -6.53
CA SER A 234 17.61 20.39 -7.90
C SER A 234 16.69 21.60 -8.05
N ILE A 235 15.53 21.58 -7.39
CA ILE A 235 14.58 22.71 -7.37
C ILE A 235 15.21 23.95 -6.74
N VAL A 236 15.84 23.80 -5.56
CA VAL A 236 16.49 24.90 -4.86
C VAL A 236 17.62 25.50 -5.70
N ARG A 237 18.51 24.68 -6.25
CA ARG A 237 19.58 25.15 -7.15
C ARG A 237 19.04 25.93 -8.34
N SER A 238 17.99 25.45 -8.96
CA SER A 238 17.33 26.12 -10.09
C SER A 238 16.81 27.49 -9.70
N LYS A 239 16.15 27.59 -8.53
CA LYS A 239 15.63 28.85 -7.99
C LYS A 239 16.76 29.84 -7.66
N MET A 240 17.83 29.38 -7.03
CA MET A 240 18.96 30.24 -6.66
C MET A 240 19.70 30.76 -7.90
N LYS A 241 19.94 29.91 -8.92
CA LYS A 241 20.47 30.38 -10.20
C LYS A 241 19.61 31.45 -10.86
N ALA A 242 18.29 31.25 -10.87
CA ALA A 242 17.36 32.24 -11.41
C ALA A 242 17.33 33.55 -10.59
N ALA A 243 17.71 33.52 -9.31
CA ALA A 243 17.90 34.69 -8.46
C ALA A 243 19.28 35.36 -8.60
N GLY A 244 20.16 34.83 -9.46
CA GLY A 244 21.46 35.42 -9.72
C GLY A 244 22.62 34.87 -8.86
N TYR A 245 22.41 33.81 -8.06
CA TYR A 245 23.48 33.18 -7.28
C TYR A 245 24.28 32.24 -8.16
N ASP A 246 25.59 32.22 -7.97
CA ASP A 246 26.49 31.28 -8.63
C ASP A 246 26.28 29.87 -8.06
N SER A 247 26.27 28.86 -8.94
CA SER A 247 26.06 27.44 -8.54
C SER A 247 27.14 26.88 -7.64
N GLU A 248 28.35 27.45 -7.66
CA GLU A 248 29.46 27.05 -6.78
C GLU A 248 29.32 27.60 -5.35
N GLN A 249 28.52 28.65 -5.17
CA GLN A 249 28.25 29.28 -3.87
C GLN A 249 27.06 28.66 -3.14
N ILE A 250 26.38 27.68 -3.77
CA ILE A 250 25.16 27.09 -3.21
C ILE A 250 25.52 25.75 -2.55
N GLU A 251 25.68 25.77 -1.25
CA GLU A 251 25.71 24.57 -0.42
C GLU A 251 24.31 24.29 0.12
N ILE A 252 23.76 23.12 -0.24
CA ILE A 252 22.44 22.68 0.25
C ILE A 252 22.66 21.53 1.20
N VAL A 253 22.54 21.83 2.49
CA VAL A 253 22.53 20.83 3.55
C VAL A 253 21.10 20.31 3.70
N THR A 254 20.91 19.00 3.62
CA THR A 254 19.62 18.31 3.81
C THR A 254 19.74 17.29 4.92
#